data_fd460c0f894fe1e29a91f9841242747b
#
_entry.id   fd460c0f894fe1e29a91f9841242747b
#
_cell.length_a   1.000
_cell.length_b   1.000
_cell.length_c   1.000
_cell.angle_alpha   90.00
_cell.angle_beta   90.00
_cell.angle_gamma   90.00
#
_symmetry.space_group_name_H-M   'P 1'
#
loop_
_entity.id
_entity.type
_entity.pdbx_description
1 polymer ?
#
loop_
_entity_poly.entity_id
_entity_poly.type
_entity_poly.pdbx_seq_one_letter_code
_entity_poly.pdbx_strand_id
1 'polypeptide(L)'
;MIDFFNCLRNNRWFQAVVIGVILLSAVASGGRTYPLSDAALLLIDQIDYAITLFFVVELLVRFIGEPRKRDFLKNGWNVFDSVIVLISLIPLDRSESAFLLRLLRIFRVLRLISVLPELRFIIDSMLKAIPRIFYVCLLLFIIVYIYGTFGSMVFADTDPARWSDVGIAMLTLVQVMTLSSWETVMLPIQQVFPFAWIYFLSFIFIAGVAVFNLIIAVLVDVMNATREQENADTD
;
A
#
# COMPACT_ATOMS: atom_id res chain seq x y z
N MET A 1 -28.39 -17.57 -19.25
CA MET A 1 -28.08 -17.29 -17.81
C MET A 1 -26.76 -16.52 -17.67
N ILE A 2 -25.66 -16.99 -18.26
CA ILE A 2 -24.34 -16.32 -18.24
C ILE A 2 -24.42 -14.90 -18.81
N ASP A 3 -25.12 -14.69 -19.92
CA ASP A 3 -25.27 -13.38 -20.56
C ASP A 3 -25.99 -12.36 -19.66
N PHE A 4 -26.97 -12.79 -18.88
CA PHE A 4 -27.65 -11.94 -17.91
C PHE A 4 -26.70 -11.43 -16.83
N PHE A 5 -25.87 -12.30 -16.27
CA PHE A 5 -24.89 -11.92 -15.24
C PHE A 5 -23.78 -11.03 -15.81
N ASN A 6 -23.36 -11.24 -17.05
CA ASN A 6 -22.43 -10.36 -17.75
C ASN A 6 -23.01 -8.98 -18.00
N CYS A 7 -24.28 -8.91 -18.41
CA CYS A 7 -25.00 -7.64 -18.60
C CYS A 7 -25.11 -6.87 -17.26
N LEU A 8 -25.44 -7.59 -16.18
CA LEU A 8 -25.54 -7.00 -14.85
C LEU A 8 -24.18 -6.44 -14.38
N ARG A 9 -23.09 -7.18 -14.56
CA ARG A 9 -21.74 -6.75 -14.20
C ARG A 9 -21.32 -5.46 -14.90
N ASN A 10 -21.69 -5.29 -16.16
CA ASN A 10 -21.31 -4.13 -16.98
C ASN A 10 -22.30 -2.95 -16.85
N ASN A 11 -23.36 -3.09 -16.05
CA ASN A 11 -24.34 -2.05 -15.86
C ASN A 11 -23.78 -0.94 -14.94
N ARG A 12 -23.82 0.32 -15.42
CA ARG A 12 -23.35 1.49 -14.67
C ARG A 12 -24.08 1.69 -13.33
N TRP A 13 -25.36 1.37 -13.26
CA TRP A 13 -26.12 1.44 -12.03
C TRP A 13 -25.66 0.40 -11.00
N PHE A 14 -25.39 -0.82 -11.45
CA PHE A 14 -24.87 -1.86 -10.57
C PHE A 14 -23.49 -1.47 -10.01
N GLN A 15 -22.60 -0.95 -10.84
CA GLN A 15 -21.29 -0.45 -10.42
C GLN A 15 -21.43 0.71 -9.42
N ALA A 16 -22.34 1.66 -9.66
CA ALA A 16 -22.60 2.77 -8.73
C ALA A 16 -23.11 2.28 -7.36
N VAL A 17 -23.98 1.26 -7.33
CA VAL A 17 -24.42 0.62 -6.09
C VAL A 17 -23.26 -0.03 -5.36
N VAL A 18 -22.40 -0.77 -6.05
CA VAL A 18 -21.21 -1.40 -5.45
C VAL A 18 -20.29 -0.34 -4.83
N ILE A 19 -20.01 0.76 -5.55
CA ILE A 19 -19.22 1.88 -5.04
C ILE A 19 -19.88 2.48 -3.79
N GLY A 20 -21.19 2.74 -3.84
CA GLY A 20 -21.94 3.26 -2.70
C GLY A 20 -21.85 2.38 -1.46
N VAL A 21 -21.94 1.06 -1.63
CA VAL A 21 -21.80 0.09 -0.53
C VAL A 21 -20.36 0.07 0.02
N ILE A 22 -19.33 0.19 -0.85
CA ILE A 22 -17.93 0.30 -0.40
C ILE A 22 -17.73 1.57 0.44
N LEU A 23 -18.24 2.72 -0.02
CA LEU A 23 -18.15 3.98 0.71
C LEU A 23 -18.91 3.91 2.05
N LEU A 24 -20.10 3.31 2.07
CA LEU A 24 -20.85 3.08 3.30
C LEU A 24 -20.06 2.21 4.30
N SER A 25 -19.38 1.15 3.80
CA SER A 25 -18.49 0.32 4.62
C SER A 25 -17.33 1.11 5.20
N ALA A 26 -16.74 2.03 4.43
CA ALA A 26 -15.67 2.91 4.90
C ALA A 26 -16.15 3.82 6.04
N VAL A 27 -17.30 4.47 5.84
CA VAL A 27 -17.90 5.36 6.85
C VAL A 27 -18.29 4.59 8.11
N ALA A 28 -18.90 3.41 7.98
CA ALA A 28 -19.27 2.57 9.11
C ALA A 28 -18.03 2.11 9.91
N SER A 29 -16.94 1.72 9.20
CA SER A 29 -15.69 1.34 9.85
C SER A 29 -15.00 2.51 10.54
N GLY A 30 -14.99 3.69 9.92
CA GLY A 30 -14.47 4.94 10.50
C GLY A 30 -15.30 5.40 11.70
N GLY A 31 -16.63 5.28 11.63
CA GLY A 31 -17.54 5.65 12.72
C GLY A 31 -17.24 4.92 14.03
N ARG A 32 -16.76 3.68 13.96
CA ARG A 32 -16.38 2.90 15.16
C ARG A 32 -15.21 3.49 15.95
N THR A 33 -14.44 4.41 15.39
CA THR A 33 -13.34 5.06 16.10
C THR A 33 -13.80 6.16 17.05
N TYR A 34 -15.07 6.59 16.94
CA TYR A 34 -15.66 7.58 17.82
C TYR A 34 -16.33 6.92 19.02
N PRO A 35 -16.45 7.61 20.16
CA PRO A 35 -17.22 7.14 21.32
C PRO A 35 -18.72 7.19 20.99
N LEU A 36 -19.26 6.06 20.54
CA LEU A 36 -20.66 5.90 20.15
C LEU A 36 -21.46 5.20 21.25
N SER A 37 -22.77 5.42 21.27
CA SER A 37 -23.69 4.68 22.13
C SER A 37 -23.79 3.20 21.70
N ASP A 38 -24.13 2.31 22.65
CA ASP A 38 -24.29 0.88 22.37
C ASP A 38 -25.32 0.61 21.26
N ALA A 39 -26.38 1.40 21.20
CA ALA A 39 -27.38 1.31 20.13
C ALA A 39 -26.79 1.64 18.75
N ALA A 40 -25.91 2.65 18.66
CA ALA A 40 -25.24 3.00 17.42
C ALA A 40 -24.23 1.91 16.99
N LEU A 41 -23.51 1.31 17.94
CA LEU A 41 -22.59 0.20 17.66
C LEU A 41 -23.33 -1.03 17.13
N LEU A 42 -24.49 -1.38 17.72
CA LEU A 42 -25.34 -2.47 17.23
C LEU A 42 -25.84 -2.21 15.81
N LEU A 43 -26.23 -0.97 15.50
CA LEU A 43 -26.66 -0.58 14.16
C LEU A 43 -25.51 -0.75 13.14
N ILE A 44 -24.30 -0.30 13.48
CA ILE A 44 -23.13 -0.46 12.64
C ILE A 44 -22.80 -1.96 12.42
N ASP A 45 -22.96 -2.81 13.43
CA ASP A 45 -22.75 -4.26 13.28
C ASP A 45 -23.76 -4.88 12.31
N GLN A 46 -25.03 -4.48 12.37
CA GLN A 46 -26.04 -4.94 11.40
C GLN A 46 -25.74 -4.48 9.98
N ILE A 47 -25.34 -3.22 9.82
CA ILE A 47 -24.92 -2.66 8.52
C ILE A 47 -23.72 -3.44 7.98
N ASP A 48 -22.71 -3.70 8.80
CA ASP A 48 -21.52 -4.46 8.41
C ASP A 48 -21.86 -5.88 7.95
N TYR A 49 -22.80 -6.53 8.63
CA TYR A 49 -23.27 -7.87 8.21
C TYR A 49 -23.98 -7.81 6.85
N ALA A 50 -24.88 -6.85 6.66
CA ALA A 50 -25.58 -6.65 5.38
C ALA A 50 -24.61 -6.34 4.24
N ILE A 51 -23.59 -5.50 4.47
CA ILE A 51 -22.52 -5.18 3.52
C ILE A 51 -21.71 -6.44 3.16
N THR A 52 -21.38 -7.25 4.16
CA THR A 52 -20.64 -8.52 3.92
C THR A 52 -21.42 -9.45 3.03
N LEU A 53 -22.70 -9.64 3.34
CA LEU A 53 -23.62 -10.46 2.55
C LEU A 53 -23.75 -9.94 1.11
N PHE A 54 -23.89 -8.62 0.94
CA PHE A 54 -23.91 -7.99 -0.37
C PHE A 54 -22.66 -8.30 -1.19
N PHE A 55 -21.47 -8.20 -0.60
CA PHE A 55 -20.22 -8.48 -1.30
C PHE A 55 -20.04 -9.97 -1.64
N VAL A 56 -20.54 -10.87 -0.81
CA VAL A 56 -20.58 -12.31 -1.15
C VAL A 56 -21.45 -12.55 -2.38
N VAL A 57 -22.66 -11.98 -2.39
CA VAL A 57 -23.59 -12.11 -3.52
C VAL A 57 -22.98 -11.50 -4.79
N GLU A 58 -22.40 -10.31 -4.69
CA GLU A 58 -21.74 -9.63 -5.80
C GLU A 58 -20.59 -10.45 -6.38
N LEU A 59 -19.73 -11.03 -5.52
CA LEU A 59 -18.64 -11.91 -5.93
C LEU A 59 -19.15 -13.17 -6.63
N LEU A 60 -20.24 -13.77 -6.12
CA LEU A 60 -20.88 -14.92 -6.73
C LEU A 60 -21.47 -14.56 -8.12
N VAL A 61 -22.10 -13.40 -8.26
CA VAL A 61 -22.59 -12.89 -9.54
C VAL A 61 -21.46 -12.78 -10.55
N ARG A 62 -20.32 -12.19 -10.17
CA ARG A 62 -19.13 -12.10 -11.03
C ARG A 62 -18.57 -13.48 -11.37
N PHE A 63 -18.47 -14.37 -10.40
CA PHE A 63 -17.95 -15.72 -10.61
C PHE A 63 -18.85 -16.55 -11.55
N ILE A 64 -20.18 -16.47 -11.36
CA ILE A 64 -21.15 -17.19 -12.22
C ILE A 64 -21.16 -16.60 -13.64
N GLY A 65 -21.05 -15.27 -13.77
CA GLY A 65 -21.00 -14.58 -15.04
C GLY A 65 -19.76 -14.85 -15.88
N GLU A 66 -18.67 -15.36 -15.28
CA GLU A 66 -17.46 -15.68 -16.02
C GLU A 66 -17.63 -16.99 -16.83
N PRO A 67 -17.49 -16.98 -18.17
CA PRO A 67 -17.70 -18.17 -19.00
C PRO A 67 -16.76 -19.32 -18.66
N ARG A 68 -15.50 -19.00 -18.34
CA ARG A 68 -14.48 -19.97 -17.94
C ARG A 68 -14.02 -19.66 -16.52
N LYS A 69 -14.42 -20.49 -15.56
CA LYS A 69 -14.10 -20.29 -14.13
C LYS A 69 -12.59 -20.21 -13.82
N ARG A 70 -11.75 -20.83 -14.64
CA ARG A 70 -10.30 -20.72 -14.53
C ARG A 70 -9.80 -19.31 -14.87
N ASP A 71 -10.45 -18.61 -15.78
CA ASP A 71 -10.05 -17.25 -16.19
C ASP A 71 -10.39 -16.22 -15.09
N PHE A 72 -11.42 -16.50 -14.26
CA PHE A 72 -11.71 -15.71 -13.07
C PHE A 72 -10.52 -15.65 -12.11
N LEU A 73 -9.87 -16.79 -11.85
CA LEU A 73 -8.71 -16.87 -10.95
C LEU A 73 -7.41 -16.37 -11.59
N LYS A 74 -7.34 -16.27 -12.93
CA LYS A 74 -6.18 -15.66 -13.60
C LYS A 74 -6.20 -14.13 -13.56
N ASN A 75 -7.36 -13.53 -13.33
CA ASN A 75 -7.47 -12.09 -13.17
C ASN A 75 -7.09 -11.71 -11.74
N GLY A 76 -5.94 -11.02 -11.57
CA GLY A 76 -5.43 -10.60 -10.27
C GLY A 76 -6.44 -9.76 -9.46
N TRP A 77 -7.25 -8.93 -10.12
CA TRP A 77 -8.26 -8.11 -9.46
C TRP A 77 -9.42 -8.95 -8.90
N ASN A 78 -9.83 -10.00 -9.61
CA ASN A 78 -10.86 -10.92 -9.09
C ASN A 78 -10.34 -11.72 -7.89
N VAL A 79 -9.06 -12.14 -7.93
CA VAL A 79 -8.42 -12.82 -6.79
C VAL A 79 -8.32 -11.88 -5.59
N PHE A 80 -7.90 -10.63 -5.81
CA PHE A 80 -7.82 -9.59 -4.78
C PHE A 80 -9.19 -9.36 -4.10
N ASP A 81 -10.25 -9.14 -4.88
CA ASP A 81 -11.61 -8.98 -4.35
C ASP A 81 -12.08 -10.23 -3.57
N SER A 82 -11.76 -11.42 -4.09
CA SER A 82 -12.12 -12.69 -3.43
C SER A 82 -11.44 -12.84 -2.07
N VAL A 83 -10.16 -12.50 -1.99
CA VAL A 83 -9.39 -12.55 -0.72
C VAL A 83 -9.99 -11.59 0.31
N ILE A 84 -10.33 -10.35 -0.08
CA ILE A 84 -10.93 -9.36 0.82
C ILE A 84 -12.29 -9.86 1.35
N VAL A 85 -13.14 -10.45 0.47
CA VAL A 85 -14.44 -10.98 0.89
C VAL A 85 -14.26 -12.18 1.82
N LEU A 86 -13.37 -13.11 1.50
CA LEU A 86 -13.11 -14.30 2.33
C LEU A 86 -12.60 -13.92 3.72
N ILE A 87 -11.66 -12.98 3.82
CA ILE A 87 -11.19 -12.46 5.10
C ILE A 87 -12.36 -11.86 5.91
N SER A 88 -13.29 -11.19 5.21
CA SER A 88 -14.46 -10.58 5.86
C SER A 88 -15.49 -11.58 6.39
N LEU A 89 -15.46 -12.83 5.92
CA LEU A 89 -16.34 -13.91 6.35
C LEU A 89 -15.84 -14.66 7.59
N ILE A 90 -14.58 -14.46 8.00
CA ILE A 90 -14.02 -15.16 9.16
C ILE A 90 -14.81 -14.73 10.41
N PRO A 91 -15.42 -15.69 11.15
CA PRO A 91 -16.22 -15.36 12.33
C PRO A 91 -15.33 -14.77 13.43
N LEU A 92 -15.84 -13.73 14.07
CA LEU A 92 -15.16 -13.02 15.15
C LEU A 92 -15.45 -13.73 16.47
N ASP A 93 -14.62 -14.66 16.88
CA ASP A 93 -14.63 -15.13 18.26
C ASP A 93 -13.97 -14.08 19.19
N ARG A 94 -14.33 -14.14 20.49
CA ARG A 94 -13.94 -13.15 21.52
C ARG A 94 -12.45 -13.19 21.91
N SER A 95 -11.59 -13.73 21.07
CA SER A 95 -10.15 -13.83 21.25
C SER A 95 -9.42 -12.54 20.84
N GLU A 96 -8.13 -12.42 21.18
CA GLU A 96 -7.25 -11.32 20.74
C GLU A 96 -7.22 -11.16 19.22
N SER A 97 -7.43 -12.24 18.47
CA SER A 97 -7.58 -12.24 17.02
C SER A 97 -8.79 -11.43 16.51
N ALA A 98 -9.81 -11.21 17.35
CA ALA A 98 -10.99 -10.41 16.98
C ALA A 98 -10.63 -8.95 16.64
N PHE A 99 -9.62 -8.37 17.31
CA PHE A 99 -9.13 -7.03 16.99
C PHE A 99 -8.49 -6.99 15.59
N LEU A 100 -7.60 -7.92 15.29
CA LEU A 100 -6.96 -7.99 13.97
C LEU A 100 -7.97 -8.21 12.84
N LEU A 101 -8.95 -9.09 13.04
CA LEU A 101 -9.99 -9.34 12.05
C LEU A 101 -10.90 -8.13 11.83
N ARG A 102 -11.15 -7.31 12.87
CA ARG A 102 -11.85 -6.02 12.70
C ARG A 102 -11.03 -5.04 11.87
N LEU A 103 -9.69 -4.96 12.10
CA LEU A 103 -8.81 -4.15 11.26
C LEU A 103 -8.82 -4.61 9.81
N LEU A 104 -8.80 -5.92 9.57
CA LEU A 104 -8.83 -6.47 8.20
C LEU A 104 -10.11 -6.11 7.44
N ARG A 105 -11.23 -5.83 8.13
CA ARG A 105 -12.47 -5.33 7.49
C ARG A 105 -12.28 -3.96 6.83
N ILE A 106 -11.35 -3.11 7.34
CA ILE A 106 -11.05 -1.81 6.75
C ILE A 106 -10.54 -1.99 5.31
N PHE A 107 -9.82 -3.08 5.01
CA PHE A 107 -9.33 -3.37 3.67
C PHE A 107 -10.42 -3.56 2.61
N ARG A 108 -11.71 -3.69 3.01
CA ARG A 108 -12.82 -3.68 2.04
C ARG A 108 -12.86 -2.39 1.22
N VAL A 109 -12.37 -1.28 1.78
CA VAL A 109 -12.26 0.00 1.06
C VAL A 109 -11.31 -0.11 -0.13
N LEU A 110 -10.29 -0.96 -0.06
CA LEU A 110 -9.36 -1.19 -1.17
C LEU A 110 -10.05 -1.80 -2.41
N ARG A 111 -11.25 -2.38 -2.25
CA ARG A 111 -12.07 -2.83 -3.39
C ARG A 111 -12.45 -1.68 -4.33
N LEU A 112 -12.41 -0.42 -3.84
CA LEU A 112 -12.61 0.74 -4.71
C LEU A 112 -11.60 0.77 -5.85
N ILE A 113 -10.38 0.29 -5.62
CA ILE A 113 -9.32 0.19 -6.63
C ILE A 113 -9.69 -0.79 -7.73
N SER A 114 -10.29 -1.93 -7.38
CA SER A 114 -10.69 -2.95 -8.36
C SER A 114 -11.95 -2.57 -9.14
N VAL A 115 -12.80 -1.70 -8.58
CA VAL A 115 -14.08 -1.28 -9.18
C VAL A 115 -13.91 -0.08 -10.09
N LEU A 116 -13.05 0.89 -9.73
CA LEU A 116 -12.80 2.11 -10.52
C LEU A 116 -11.69 1.86 -11.56
N PRO A 117 -12.00 1.95 -12.88
CA PRO A 117 -11.04 1.70 -13.95
C PRO A 117 -9.81 2.59 -13.85
N GLU A 118 -9.99 3.86 -13.47
CA GLU A 118 -8.93 4.85 -13.34
C GLU A 118 -7.92 4.46 -12.25
N LEU A 119 -8.42 4.03 -11.07
CA LEU A 119 -7.56 3.58 -9.98
C LEU A 119 -6.85 2.27 -10.34
N ARG A 120 -7.56 1.34 -11.00
CA ARG A 120 -6.97 0.10 -11.48
C ARG A 120 -5.81 0.38 -12.44
N PHE A 121 -6.01 1.28 -13.40
CA PHE A 121 -4.97 1.66 -14.34
C PHE A 121 -3.73 2.23 -13.64
N ILE A 122 -3.92 3.12 -12.66
CA ILE A 122 -2.81 3.68 -11.87
C ILE A 122 -2.03 2.56 -11.17
N ILE A 123 -2.72 1.65 -10.47
CA ILE A 123 -2.07 0.55 -9.75
C ILE A 123 -1.38 -0.42 -10.73
N ASP A 124 -2.02 -0.79 -11.84
CA ASP A 124 -1.41 -1.68 -12.83
C ASP A 124 -0.13 -1.06 -13.44
N SER A 125 -0.13 0.26 -13.66
CA SER A 125 1.05 0.99 -14.12
C SER A 125 2.17 1.00 -13.07
N MET A 126 1.83 1.23 -11.79
CA MET A 126 2.79 1.16 -10.68
C MET A 126 3.38 -0.25 -10.53
N LEU A 127 2.54 -1.30 -10.63
CA LEU A 127 3.00 -2.68 -10.54
C LEU A 127 3.97 -3.05 -11.68
N LYS A 128 3.75 -2.53 -12.88
CA LYS A 128 4.68 -2.71 -14.02
C LYS A 128 6.02 -2.03 -13.80
N ALA A 129 6.08 -0.95 -13.03
CA ALA A 129 7.32 -0.24 -12.70
C ALA A 129 8.15 -0.94 -11.58
N ILE A 130 7.53 -1.82 -10.77
CA ILE A 130 8.19 -2.49 -9.62
C ILE A 130 9.54 -3.13 -9.98
N PRO A 131 9.72 -3.89 -11.08
CA PRO A 131 10.99 -4.55 -11.35
C PRO A 131 12.16 -3.56 -11.47
N ARG A 132 11.92 -2.37 -12.06
CA ARG A 132 12.94 -1.32 -12.17
C ARG A 132 13.20 -0.65 -10.82
N ILE A 133 12.14 -0.33 -10.07
CA ILE A 133 12.22 0.24 -8.73
C ILE A 133 13.00 -0.69 -7.79
N PHE A 134 12.81 -2.01 -7.91
CA PHE A 134 13.48 -3.01 -7.08
C PHE A 134 15.01 -2.89 -7.13
N TYR A 135 15.62 -2.75 -8.32
CA TYR A 135 17.06 -2.62 -8.45
C TYR A 135 17.60 -1.34 -7.81
N VAL A 136 16.85 -0.24 -7.91
CA VAL A 136 17.26 1.02 -7.26
C VAL A 136 17.10 0.92 -5.75
N CYS A 137 16.03 0.30 -5.25
CA CYS A 137 15.86 0.02 -3.83
C CYS A 137 16.96 -0.90 -3.29
N LEU A 138 17.38 -1.90 -4.07
CA LEU A 138 18.49 -2.78 -3.71
C LEU A 138 19.80 -1.99 -3.62
N LEU A 139 20.07 -1.10 -4.57
CA LEU A 139 21.24 -0.22 -4.52
C LEU A 139 21.20 0.69 -3.27
N LEU A 140 20.06 1.33 -3.00
CA LEU A 140 19.87 2.14 -1.80
C LEU A 140 20.08 1.32 -0.52
N PHE A 141 19.53 0.11 -0.46
CA PHE A 141 19.74 -0.79 0.66
C PHE A 141 21.23 -1.08 0.89
N ILE A 142 21.99 -1.37 -0.17
CA ILE A 142 23.43 -1.62 -0.08
C ILE A 142 24.16 -0.38 0.46
N ILE A 143 23.82 0.82 -0.05
CA ILE A 143 24.42 2.08 0.42
C ILE A 143 24.13 2.29 1.90
N VAL A 144 22.84 2.19 2.30
CA VAL A 144 22.41 2.35 3.68
C VAL A 144 23.05 1.30 4.59
N TYR A 145 23.18 0.06 4.15
CA TYR A 145 23.82 -1.02 4.90
C TYR A 145 25.31 -0.75 5.14
N ILE A 146 26.05 -0.35 4.10
CA ILE A 146 27.50 -0.06 4.22
C ILE A 146 27.71 1.12 5.18
N TYR A 147 27.01 2.23 4.97
CA TYR A 147 27.11 3.38 5.84
C TYR A 147 26.59 3.07 7.25
N GLY A 148 25.48 2.33 7.40
CA GLY A 148 24.94 1.90 8.69
C GLY A 148 25.89 1.05 9.48
N THR A 149 26.55 0.08 8.82
CA THR A 149 27.58 -0.76 9.46
C THR A 149 28.77 0.07 9.90
N PHE A 150 29.29 0.95 9.05
CA PHE A 150 30.37 1.85 9.42
C PHE A 150 29.97 2.77 10.58
N GLY A 151 28.79 3.39 10.50
CA GLY A 151 28.27 4.28 11.53
C GLY A 151 28.07 3.59 12.88
N SER A 152 27.54 2.37 12.90
CA SER A 152 27.39 1.59 14.13
C SER A 152 28.73 1.21 14.77
N MET A 153 29.78 0.94 13.96
CA MET A 153 31.10 0.64 14.48
C MET A 153 31.83 1.86 15.06
N VAL A 154 31.58 3.05 14.52
CA VAL A 154 32.35 4.27 14.86
C VAL A 154 31.60 5.13 15.87
N PHE A 155 30.25 5.22 15.78
CA PHE A 155 29.45 6.17 16.53
C PHE A 155 28.65 5.56 17.69
N ALA A 156 28.66 4.22 17.85
CA ALA A 156 27.89 3.54 18.88
C ALA A 156 28.15 4.07 20.30
N ASP A 157 29.41 4.33 20.65
CA ASP A 157 29.77 4.83 21.96
C ASP A 157 29.39 6.30 22.18
N THR A 158 29.25 7.08 21.10
CA THR A 158 28.92 8.51 21.15
C THR A 158 27.42 8.75 21.25
N ASP A 159 26.63 8.03 20.46
CA ASP A 159 25.17 8.11 20.46
C ASP A 159 24.56 6.71 20.32
N PRO A 160 24.53 5.93 21.41
CA PRO A 160 23.99 4.56 21.39
C PRO A 160 22.51 4.50 20.97
N ALA A 161 21.74 5.58 21.20
CA ALA A 161 20.33 5.61 20.85
C ALA A 161 20.08 5.51 19.33
N ARG A 162 21.05 5.97 18.51
CA ARG A 162 20.93 5.99 17.04
C ARG A 162 21.91 5.07 16.32
N TRP A 163 22.93 4.53 17.03
CA TRP A 163 24.04 3.80 16.39
C TRP A 163 24.43 2.51 17.11
N SER A 164 23.64 2.04 18.11
CA SER A 164 23.98 0.85 18.92
C SER A 164 24.17 -0.43 18.09
N ASP A 165 23.46 -0.57 17.02
CA ASP A 165 23.54 -1.71 16.09
C ASP A 165 23.24 -1.29 14.64
N VAL A 166 23.51 -2.19 13.71
CA VAL A 166 23.34 -1.92 12.27
C VAL A 166 21.87 -1.62 11.92
N GLY A 167 20.91 -2.29 12.55
CA GLY A 167 19.48 -2.07 12.28
C GLY A 167 19.03 -0.67 12.66
N ILE A 168 19.39 -0.20 13.86
CA ILE A 168 19.11 1.16 14.35
C ILE A 168 19.85 2.20 13.52
N ALA A 169 21.14 1.95 13.19
CA ALA A 169 21.91 2.82 12.33
C ALA A 169 21.30 2.96 10.93
N MET A 170 20.80 1.87 10.33
CA MET A 170 20.09 1.92 9.06
C MET A 170 18.80 2.75 9.13
N LEU A 171 18.00 2.61 10.19
CA LEU A 171 16.80 3.43 10.39
C LEU A 171 17.15 4.92 10.54
N THR A 172 18.22 5.23 11.26
CA THR A 172 18.76 6.59 11.39
C THR A 172 19.19 7.14 10.02
N LEU A 173 19.87 6.34 9.21
CA LEU A 173 20.28 6.75 7.85
C LEU A 173 19.09 6.91 6.89
N VAL A 174 18.03 6.11 7.03
CA VAL A 174 16.77 6.34 6.28
C VAL A 174 16.19 7.71 6.64
N GLN A 175 16.20 8.12 7.90
CA GLN A 175 15.80 9.47 8.31
C GLN A 175 16.71 10.53 7.65
N VAL A 176 18.04 10.35 7.71
CA VAL A 176 19.01 11.27 7.09
C VAL A 176 18.81 11.36 5.58
N MET A 177 18.55 10.24 4.90
CA MET A 177 18.30 10.17 3.45
C MET A 177 17.08 11.01 3.03
N THR A 178 16.04 11.06 3.87
CA THR A 178 14.85 11.90 3.63
C THR A 178 15.08 13.39 3.96
N LEU A 179 16.30 13.76 4.33
CA LEU A 179 16.69 15.10 4.82
C LEU A 179 15.90 15.55 6.05
N SER A 180 15.27 14.60 6.77
CA SER A 180 14.50 14.92 7.97
C SER A 180 15.42 15.07 9.17
N SER A 181 15.62 16.33 9.63
CA SER A 181 16.41 16.67 10.82
C SER A 181 17.80 16.01 10.84
N TRP A 182 18.43 15.85 9.69
CA TRP A 182 19.73 15.17 9.57
C TRP A 182 20.84 15.86 10.38
N GLU A 183 20.76 17.19 10.51
CA GLU A 183 21.66 18.00 11.32
C GLU A 183 21.58 17.60 12.81
N THR A 184 20.41 17.26 13.33
CA THR A 184 20.24 16.81 14.73
C THR A 184 20.87 15.45 14.98
N VAL A 185 21.04 14.64 13.95
CA VAL A 185 21.76 13.37 13.99
C VAL A 185 23.27 13.59 13.92
N MET A 186 23.71 14.53 13.07
CA MET A 186 25.12 14.82 12.85
C MET A 186 25.78 15.58 14.03
N LEU A 187 25.11 16.60 14.58
CA LEU A 187 25.69 17.51 15.56
C LEU A 187 26.28 16.83 16.82
N PRO A 188 25.60 15.87 17.45
CA PRO A 188 26.19 15.14 18.59
C PRO A 188 27.48 14.39 18.22
N ILE A 189 27.49 13.76 17.03
CA ILE A 189 28.65 13.03 16.53
C ILE A 189 29.81 13.99 16.22
N GLN A 190 29.52 15.15 15.65
CA GLN A 190 30.52 16.16 15.28
C GLN A 190 31.27 16.74 16.50
N GLN A 191 30.64 16.72 17.68
CA GLN A 191 31.32 17.16 18.92
C GLN A 191 32.49 16.27 19.29
N VAL A 192 32.42 14.98 18.95
CA VAL A 192 33.49 14.00 19.22
C VAL A 192 34.37 13.79 18.00
N PHE A 193 33.75 13.77 16.83
CA PHE A 193 34.41 13.56 15.52
C PHE A 193 34.25 14.80 14.64
N PRO A 194 35.20 15.76 14.63
CA PRO A 194 35.08 17.03 13.90
C PRO A 194 34.80 16.87 12.39
N PHE A 195 35.24 15.77 11.79
CA PHE A 195 35.04 15.46 10.36
C PHE A 195 33.79 14.62 10.06
N ALA A 196 32.90 14.39 11.02
CA ALA A 196 31.68 13.61 10.83
C ALA A 196 30.81 14.17 9.70
N TRP A 197 30.84 15.48 9.46
CA TRP A 197 30.10 16.11 8.35
C TRP A 197 30.45 15.52 6.98
N ILE A 198 31.69 15.03 6.77
CA ILE A 198 32.09 14.38 5.51
C ILE A 198 31.28 13.07 5.32
N TYR A 199 31.16 12.28 6.38
CA TYR A 199 30.37 11.05 6.36
C TYR A 199 28.92 11.34 6.03
N PHE A 200 28.28 12.27 6.72
CA PHE A 200 26.86 12.60 6.50
C PHE A 200 26.61 13.22 5.12
N LEU A 201 27.44 14.17 4.67
CA LEU A 201 27.27 14.80 3.36
C LEU A 201 27.56 13.82 2.23
N SER A 202 28.58 12.95 2.34
CA SER A 202 28.82 11.93 1.33
C SER A 202 27.67 10.94 1.23
N PHE A 203 27.09 10.53 2.36
CA PHE A 203 25.90 9.68 2.38
C PHE A 203 24.71 10.37 1.70
N ILE A 204 24.37 11.60 2.10
CA ILE A 204 23.29 12.40 1.53
C ILE A 204 23.46 12.56 0.02
N PHE A 205 24.67 12.86 -0.43
CA PHE A 205 24.95 13.05 -1.85
C PHE A 205 24.74 11.75 -2.63
N ILE A 206 25.33 10.62 -2.17
CA ILE A 206 25.26 9.33 -2.86
C ILE A 206 23.81 8.80 -2.84
N ALA A 207 23.14 8.83 -1.67
CA ALA A 207 21.76 8.40 -1.54
C ALA A 207 20.81 9.30 -2.34
N GLY A 208 21.05 10.62 -2.32
CA GLY A 208 20.30 11.61 -3.09
C GLY A 208 20.36 11.33 -4.59
N VAL A 209 21.54 11.09 -5.15
CA VAL A 209 21.71 10.73 -6.58
C VAL A 209 20.93 9.46 -6.90
N ALA A 210 20.96 8.43 -6.03
CA ALA A 210 20.21 7.20 -6.24
C ALA A 210 18.68 7.44 -6.22
N VAL A 211 18.19 8.27 -5.28
CA VAL A 211 16.76 8.65 -5.21
C VAL A 211 16.34 9.48 -6.43
N PHE A 212 17.13 10.44 -6.87
CA PHE A 212 16.85 11.21 -8.09
C PHE A 212 16.77 10.31 -9.32
N ASN A 213 17.67 9.32 -9.46
CA ASN A 213 17.62 8.35 -10.54
C ASN A 213 16.33 7.52 -10.50
N LEU A 214 15.83 7.18 -9.29
CA LEU A 214 14.54 6.51 -9.13
C LEU A 214 13.38 7.37 -9.63
N ILE A 215 13.34 8.65 -9.23
CA ILE A 215 12.29 9.59 -9.65
C ILE A 215 12.27 9.73 -11.17
N ILE A 216 13.43 9.91 -11.80
CA ILE A 216 13.55 10.01 -13.26
C ILE A 216 13.06 8.73 -13.93
N ALA A 217 13.44 7.56 -13.42
CA ALA A 217 13.04 6.27 -13.98
C ALA A 217 11.50 6.10 -13.94
N VAL A 218 10.86 6.39 -12.80
CA VAL A 218 9.40 6.34 -12.64
C VAL A 218 8.71 7.33 -13.56
N LEU A 219 9.23 8.57 -13.67
CA LEU A 219 8.66 9.60 -14.54
C LEU A 219 8.69 9.17 -16.01
N VAL A 220 9.81 8.62 -16.49
CA VAL A 220 9.93 8.11 -17.86
C VAL A 220 8.95 6.97 -18.12
N ASP A 221 8.77 6.05 -17.17
CA ASP A 221 7.82 4.94 -17.33
C ASP A 221 6.37 5.43 -17.42
N VAL A 222 5.98 6.39 -16.57
CA VAL A 222 4.65 7.02 -16.63
C VAL A 222 4.43 7.73 -17.97
N MET A 223 5.41 8.48 -18.44
CA MET A 223 5.31 9.17 -19.75
C MET A 223 5.18 8.20 -20.92
N ASN A 224 5.92 7.10 -20.90
CA ASN A 224 5.82 6.07 -21.94
C ASN A 224 4.44 5.39 -21.93
N ALA A 225 3.92 5.05 -20.74
CA ALA A 225 2.59 4.46 -20.59
C ALA A 225 1.47 5.39 -21.11
N THR A 226 1.59 6.70 -20.86
CA THR A 226 0.64 7.70 -21.37
C THR A 226 0.68 7.79 -22.89
N ARG A 227 1.87 7.81 -23.49
CA ARG A 227 2.04 7.85 -24.96
C ARG A 227 1.48 6.61 -25.65
N GLU A 228 1.68 5.43 -25.07
CA GLU A 228 1.12 4.19 -25.62
C GLU A 228 -0.41 4.22 -25.63
N GLN A 229 -1.04 4.83 -24.60
CA GLN A 229 -2.50 5.03 -24.59
C GLN A 229 -2.98 6.02 -25.64
N GLU A 230 -2.35 7.18 -25.76
CA GLU A 230 -2.70 8.19 -26.76
C GLU A 230 -2.62 7.63 -28.19
N ASN A 231 -1.62 6.80 -28.47
CA ASN A 231 -1.46 6.16 -29.78
C ASN A 231 -2.54 5.09 -30.02
N ALA A 232 -2.95 4.35 -28.98
CA ALA A 232 -4.01 3.33 -29.10
C ALA A 232 -5.42 3.93 -29.27
N ASP A 233 -5.63 5.17 -28.79
CA ASP A 233 -6.90 5.88 -28.94
C ASP A 233 -7.01 6.63 -30.28
N THR A 234 -5.91 6.73 -31.04
CA THR A 234 -5.85 7.41 -32.37
C THR A 234 -5.91 6.47 -33.57
N ASP A 235 -5.70 5.16 -33.37
CA ASP A 235 -5.84 4.09 -34.38
C ASP A 235 -7.23 3.39 -34.26
#